data_f15f93c37c9e8fd1b4d770eb2d9b5655
#
_entry.id   f15f93c37c9e8fd1b4d770eb2d9b5655
#
_cell.length_a   1.000
_cell.length_b   1.000
_cell.length_c   1.000
_cell.angle_alpha   90.00
_cell.angle_beta   90.00
_cell.angle_gamma   90.00
#
_symmetry.space_group_name_H-M   'P 1'
#
loop_
_entity.id
_entity.type
_entity.pdbx_description
1 polymer ?
#
loop_
_entity_poly.entity_id
_entity_poly.type
_entity_poly.pdbx_seq_one_letter_code
_entity_poly.pdbx_strand_id
1 'polypeptide(L)'
;MKWPIDAQLPRRLATRLTELGHDAVHSRDLPRGNRSTDSDLCKIADASGRILVSKDRDFLDSFYINGLPLQLLWVTVGNATNTDLLKLLESMLPDLQQAFAHSKCIEITSHELIVHR
;
A
#
# COMPACT_ATOMS: atom_id res chain seq x y z
N MET A 1 9.28 -7.61 0.13
CA MET A 1 8.96 -6.17 0.02
C MET A 1 8.49 -5.66 1.37
N LYS A 2 8.60 -4.38 1.60
CA LYS A 2 8.21 -3.74 2.85
C LYS A 2 7.00 -2.85 2.62
N TRP A 3 5.96 -3.01 3.44
CA TRP A 3 4.68 -2.35 3.27
C TRP A 3 4.18 -1.71 4.56
N PRO A 4 4.02 -0.38 4.67
CA PRO A 4 3.09 0.19 5.62
C PRO A 4 1.70 0.21 5.00
N ILE A 5 0.70 -0.21 5.76
CA ILE A 5 -0.68 -0.34 5.30
C ILE A 5 -1.54 0.67 6.02
N ASP A 6 -2.24 1.52 5.25
CA ASP A 6 -3.12 2.54 5.78
C ASP A 6 -4.28 1.93 6.59
N ALA A 7 -4.72 2.66 7.61
CA ALA A 7 -5.79 2.24 8.52
C ALA A 7 -7.13 2.00 7.82
N GLN A 8 -7.35 2.54 6.63
CA GLN A 8 -8.56 2.29 5.85
C GLN A 8 -8.62 0.87 5.29
N LEU A 9 -7.50 0.16 5.28
CA LEU A 9 -7.42 -1.23 4.85
C LEU A 9 -7.42 -2.16 6.07
N PRO A 10 -7.84 -3.43 5.91
CA PRO A 10 -7.94 -4.33 7.06
C PRO A 10 -6.57 -4.73 7.59
N ARG A 11 -6.47 -4.86 8.91
CA ARG A 11 -5.24 -5.34 9.58
C ARG A 11 -4.86 -6.74 9.09
N ARG A 12 -5.83 -7.57 8.73
CA ARG A 12 -5.60 -8.91 8.16
C ARG A 12 -4.67 -8.90 6.95
N LEU A 13 -4.67 -7.80 6.19
CA LEU A 13 -3.78 -7.67 5.03
C LEU A 13 -2.33 -7.66 5.47
N ALA A 14 -1.99 -6.90 6.50
CA ALA A 14 -0.62 -6.90 7.05
C ALA A 14 -0.23 -8.27 7.60
N THR A 15 -1.14 -8.93 8.31
CA THR A 15 -0.91 -10.26 8.86
C THR A 15 -0.62 -11.27 7.75
N ARG A 16 -1.43 -11.26 6.68
CA ARG A 16 -1.26 -12.20 5.58
C ARG A 16 0.04 -11.96 4.80
N LEU A 17 0.37 -10.70 4.55
CA LEU A 17 1.64 -10.37 3.88
C LEU A 17 2.84 -10.81 4.71
N THR A 18 2.77 -10.65 6.03
CA THR A 18 3.82 -11.12 6.95
C THR A 18 3.96 -12.65 6.89
N GLU A 19 2.85 -13.38 6.86
CA GLU A 19 2.85 -14.84 6.72
C GLU A 19 3.51 -15.29 5.41
N LEU A 20 3.38 -14.48 4.35
CA LEU A 20 3.97 -14.76 3.04
C LEU A 20 5.43 -14.33 2.93
N GLY A 21 6.04 -13.88 4.01
CA GLY A 21 7.45 -13.50 4.06
C GLY A 21 7.74 -12.04 3.76
N HIS A 22 6.71 -11.20 3.67
CA HIS A 22 6.86 -9.76 3.48
C HIS A 22 6.91 -9.05 4.83
N ASP A 23 7.55 -7.88 4.88
CA ASP A 23 7.59 -7.04 6.07
C ASP A 23 6.45 -6.02 5.97
N ALA A 24 5.30 -6.33 6.56
CA ALA A 24 4.12 -5.49 6.50
C ALA A 24 3.70 -5.03 7.90
N VAL A 25 3.37 -3.75 8.04
CA VAL A 25 2.93 -3.14 9.28
C VAL A 25 1.65 -2.34 9.02
N HIS A 26 0.60 -2.59 9.80
CA HIS A 26 -0.63 -1.79 9.73
C HIS A 26 -0.41 -0.46 10.46
N SER A 27 -0.97 0.64 9.92
CA SER A 27 -0.75 1.98 10.51
C SER A 27 -1.19 2.07 11.98
N ARG A 28 -2.21 1.31 12.39
CA ARG A 28 -2.66 1.27 13.78
C ARG A 28 -1.63 0.67 14.74
N ASP A 29 -0.68 -0.11 14.23
CA ASP A 29 0.37 -0.73 15.02
C ASP A 29 1.66 0.12 15.07
N LEU A 30 1.65 1.29 14.43
CA LEU A 30 2.72 2.27 14.53
C LEU A 30 2.64 3.04 15.86
N PRO A 31 3.74 3.69 16.30
CA PRO A 31 3.78 4.34 17.62
C PRO A 31 2.65 5.34 17.89
N ARG A 32 2.15 6.02 16.86
CA ARG A 32 1.03 6.97 17.00
C ARG A 32 -0.33 6.33 16.73
N GLY A 33 -0.37 5.13 16.17
CA GLY A 33 -1.62 4.42 15.86
C GLY A 33 -2.57 5.28 15.03
N ASN A 34 -3.81 5.45 15.52
CA ASN A 34 -4.84 6.25 14.84
C ASN A 34 -4.52 7.74 14.75
N ARG A 35 -3.51 8.22 15.45
CA ARG A 35 -3.08 9.63 15.42
C ARG A 35 -2.10 9.92 14.30
N SER A 36 -1.66 8.90 13.56
CA SER A 36 -0.77 9.09 12.43
C SER A 36 -1.49 9.86 11.32
N THR A 37 -0.89 10.96 10.89
CA THR A 37 -1.39 11.72 9.74
C THR A 37 -0.90 11.07 8.44
N ASP A 38 -1.46 11.50 7.30
CA ASP A 38 -0.98 11.07 5.99
C ASP A 38 0.50 11.42 5.79
N SER A 39 0.89 12.62 6.26
CA SER A 39 2.29 13.05 6.23
C SER A 39 3.19 12.13 7.08
N ASP A 40 2.73 11.73 8.27
CA ASP A 40 3.48 10.79 9.12
C ASP A 40 3.68 9.45 8.43
N LEU A 41 2.63 8.93 7.79
CA LEU A 41 2.71 7.64 7.07
C LEU A 41 3.69 7.72 5.90
N CYS A 42 3.68 8.80 5.13
CA CYS A 42 4.63 9.01 4.05
C CYS A 42 6.07 9.03 4.57
N LYS A 43 6.33 9.75 5.66
CA LYS A 43 7.67 9.85 6.26
C LYS A 43 8.16 8.50 6.75
N ILE A 44 7.30 7.73 7.42
CA ILE A 44 7.64 6.40 7.92
C ILE A 44 7.94 5.45 6.75
N ALA A 45 7.11 5.48 5.72
CA ALA A 45 7.30 4.64 4.54
C ALA A 45 8.64 4.96 3.86
N ASP A 46 8.91 6.24 3.62
CA ASP A 46 10.09 6.68 2.90
C ASP A 46 11.37 6.43 3.70
N ALA A 47 11.35 6.70 5.01
CA ALA A 47 12.50 6.48 5.88
C ALA A 47 12.91 5.01 5.98
N SER A 48 11.95 4.08 5.89
CA SER A 48 12.18 2.65 6.00
C SER A 48 12.24 1.92 4.65
N GLY A 49 12.14 2.65 3.53
CA GLY A 49 12.16 2.07 2.19
C GLY A 49 10.94 1.20 1.93
N ARG A 50 9.77 1.59 2.45
CA ARG A 50 8.53 0.84 2.33
C ARG A 50 7.65 1.39 1.22
N ILE A 51 6.80 0.52 0.68
CA ILE A 51 5.76 0.89 -0.28
C ILE A 51 4.48 1.13 0.50
N LEU A 52 3.98 2.37 0.50
CA LEU A 52 2.73 2.70 1.18
C LEU A 52 1.54 2.11 0.41
N VAL A 53 0.67 1.40 1.10
CA VAL A 53 -0.53 0.79 0.53
C VAL A 53 -1.75 1.50 1.09
N SER A 54 -2.57 2.08 0.22
CA SER A 54 -3.79 2.79 0.63
C SER A 54 -4.83 2.78 -0.49
N LYS A 55 -6.09 2.92 -0.10
CA LYS A 55 -7.19 3.20 -1.02
C LYS A 55 -7.61 4.66 -1.02
N ASP A 56 -6.95 5.50 -0.21
CA ASP A 56 -7.25 6.92 -0.11
C ASP A 56 -6.57 7.68 -1.25
N ARG A 57 -7.36 8.40 -2.03
CA ARG A 57 -6.88 9.19 -3.15
C ARG A 57 -5.94 10.32 -2.73
N ASP A 58 -6.02 10.77 -1.49
CA ASP A 58 -5.14 11.84 -1.00
C ASP A 58 -3.67 11.48 -1.12
N PHE A 59 -3.32 10.20 -0.96
CA PHE A 59 -1.93 9.74 -1.16
C PHE A 59 -1.53 9.79 -2.64
N LEU A 60 -2.44 9.49 -3.55
CA LEU A 60 -2.17 9.63 -4.98
C LEU A 60 -1.92 11.09 -5.35
N ASP A 61 -2.77 11.98 -4.85
CA ASP A 61 -2.62 13.42 -5.09
C ASP A 61 -1.28 13.93 -4.52
N SER A 62 -0.93 13.51 -3.31
CA SER A 62 0.35 13.84 -2.70
C SER A 62 1.54 13.33 -3.52
N PHE A 63 1.44 12.11 -4.05
CA PHE A 63 2.48 11.54 -4.90
C PHE A 63 2.75 12.43 -6.12
N TYR A 64 1.68 12.87 -6.81
CA TYR A 64 1.83 13.70 -8.01
C TYR A 64 2.25 15.14 -7.70
N ILE A 65 1.75 15.72 -6.61
CA ILE A 65 2.00 17.12 -6.26
C ILE A 65 3.33 17.28 -5.51
N ASN A 66 3.61 16.42 -4.55
CA ASN A 66 4.73 16.55 -3.62
C ASN A 66 5.83 15.50 -3.82
N GLY A 67 5.60 14.49 -4.64
CA GLY A 67 6.52 13.36 -4.79
C GLY A 67 6.56 12.42 -3.59
N LEU A 68 5.56 12.47 -2.72
CA LEU A 68 5.47 11.66 -1.50
C LEU A 68 4.13 10.93 -1.40
N PRO A 69 4.09 9.67 -0.99
CA PRO A 69 5.22 8.81 -0.63
C PRO A 69 6.10 8.49 -1.86
N LEU A 70 7.33 8.05 -1.63
CA LEU A 70 8.24 7.69 -2.74
C LEU A 70 7.71 6.51 -3.56
N GLN A 71 7.09 5.54 -2.88
CA GLN A 71 6.45 4.40 -3.53
C GLN A 71 5.04 4.21 -3.00
N LEU A 72 4.07 4.09 -3.90
CA LEU A 72 2.65 3.98 -3.56
C LEU A 72 1.99 2.83 -4.32
N LEU A 73 1.27 1.98 -3.59
CA LEU A 73 0.29 1.06 -4.14
C LEU A 73 -1.10 1.60 -3.82
N TRP A 74 -1.79 2.12 -4.83
CA TRP A 74 -3.12 2.66 -4.68
C TRP A 74 -4.17 1.60 -5.04
N VAL A 75 -5.04 1.28 -4.07
CA VAL A 75 -6.02 0.20 -4.19
C VAL A 75 -7.38 0.77 -4.55
N THR A 76 -7.90 0.42 -5.73
CA THR A 76 -9.20 0.92 -6.24
C THR A 76 -10.14 -0.22 -6.60
N VAL A 77 -10.23 -1.24 -5.73
CA VAL A 77 -11.02 -2.45 -6.01
C VAL A 77 -12.54 -2.27 -5.78
N GLY A 78 -12.98 -1.07 -5.39
CA GLY A 78 -14.40 -0.79 -5.20
C GLY A 78 -15.00 -1.51 -3.99
N ASN A 79 -16.14 -2.18 -4.20
CA ASN A 79 -16.92 -2.83 -3.14
C ASN A 79 -16.46 -4.26 -2.80
N ALA A 80 -15.23 -4.62 -3.13
CA ALA A 80 -14.70 -5.95 -2.81
C ALA A 80 -14.67 -6.18 -1.29
N THR A 81 -14.96 -7.42 -0.87
CA THR A 81 -14.82 -7.80 0.53
C THR A 81 -13.33 -7.83 0.92
N ASN A 82 -13.05 -7.82 2.23
CA ASN A 82 -11.69 -7.95 2.72
C ASN A 82 -11.04 -9.27 2.27
N THR A 83 -11.82 -10.35 2.21
CA THR A 83 -11.34 -11.64 1.72
C THR A 83 -10.96 -11.57 0.24
N ASP A 84 -11.80 -10.94 -0.58
CA ASP A 84 -11.53 -10.76 -2.02
C ASP A 84 -10.29 -9.90 -2.23
N LEU A 85 -10.13 -8.82 -1.46
CA LEU A 85 -8.96 -7.96 -1.53
C LEU A 85 -7.68 -8.72 -1.20
N LEU A 86 -7.71 -9.55 -0.14
CA LEU A 86 -6.56 -10.37 0.25
C LEU A 86 -6.17 -11.35 -0.85
N LYS A 87 -7.15 -12.03 -1.44
CA LYS A 87 -6.90 -12.98 -2.53
C LYS A 87 -6.32 -12.28 -3.76
N LEU A 88 -6.87 -11.13 -4.10
CA LEU A 88 -6.40 -10.33 -5.23
C LEU A 88 -4.95 -9.92 -5.06
N LEU A 89 -4.63 -9.31 -3.92
CA LEU A 89 -3.26 -8.88 -3.63
C LEU A 89 -2.29 -10.05 -3.61
N GLU A 90 -2.66 -11.17 -3.00
CA GLU A 90 -1.83 -12.37 -2.94
C GLU A 90 -1.52 -12.90 -4.34
N SER A 91 -2.54 -12.94 -5.22
CA SER A 91 -2.37 -13.42 -6.60
C SER A 91 -1.49 -12.49 -7.44
N MET A 92 -1.45 -11.21 -7.12
CA MET A 92 -0.71 -10.20 -7.87
C MET A 92 0.69 -9.90 -7.30
N LEU A 93 1.08 -10.50 -6.17
CA LEU A 93 2.37 -10.19 -5.54
C LEU A 93 3.57 -10.34 -6.47
N PRO A 94 3.70 -11.41 -7.29
CA PRO A 94 4.83 -11.50 -8.23
C PRO A 94 4.86 -10.35 -9.23
N ASP A 95 3.70 -9.98 -9.76
CA ASP A 95 3.59 -8.89 -10.73
C ASP A 95 3.86 -7.53 -10.07
N LEU A 96 3.43 -7.36 -8.82
CA LEU A 96 3.70 -6.15 -8.05
C LEU A 96 5.19 -5.98 -7.77
N GLN A 97 5.88 -7.04 -7.39
CA GLN A 97 7.31 -7.00 -7.16
C GLN A 97 8.06 -6.57 -8.41
N GLN A 98 7.67 -7.11 -9.56
CA GLN A 98 8.27 -6.77 -10.84
C GLN A 98 7.97 -5.32 -11.24
N ALA A 99 6.73 -4.89 -11.06
CA ALA A 99 6.31 -3.53 -11.40
C ALA A 99 7.03 -2.47 -10.54
N PHE A 100 7.18 -2.70 -9.23
CA PHE A 100 7.88 -1.77 -8.34
C PHE A 100 9.39 -1.75 -8.53
N ALA A 101 9.96 -2.70 -9.24
CA ALA A 101 11.38 -2.62 -9.63
C ALA A 101 11.61 -1.50 -10.64
N HIS A 102 10.59 -1.06 -11.39
CA HIS A 102 10.71 -0.09 -12.46
C HIS A 102 9.80 1.14 -12.31
N SER A 103 8.88 1.12 -11.36
CA SER A 103 7.87 2.18 -11.21
C SER A 103 7.66 2.51 -9.75
N LYS A 104 7.23 3.73 -9.47
CA LYS A 104 7.04 4.23 -8.11
C LYS A 104 5.60 4.25 -7.66
N CYS A 105 4.65 4.27 -8.61
CA CYS A 105 3.23 4.31 -8.30
C CYS A 105 2.49 3.30 -9.15
N ILE A 106 1.83 2.36 -8.48
CA ILE A 106 1.03 1.31 -9.12
C ILE A 106 -0.38 1.39 -8.55
N GLU A 107 -1.36 1.27 -9.42
CA GLU A 107 -2.76 1.12 -9.03
C GLU A 107 -3.19 -0.33 -9.23
N ILE A 108 -3.91 -0.88 -8.24
CA ILE A 108 -4.52 -2.21 -8.36
C ILE A 108 -6.03 -2.05 -8.38
N THR A 109 -6.65 -2.50 -9.47
CA THR A 109 -8.10 -2.56 -9.64
C THR A 109 -8.59 -3.98 -9.44
N SER A 110 -9.90 -4.21 -9.55
CA SER A 110 -10.46 -5.58 -9.49
C SER A 110 -9.96 -6.48 -10.62
N HIS A 111 -9.41 -5.92 -11.69
CA HIS A 111 -9.12 -6.66 -12.92
C HIS A 111 -7.67 -6.54 -13.39
N GLU A 112 -6.92 -5.53 -12.95
CA GLU A 112 -5.62 -5.24 -13.55
C GLU A 112 -4.70 -4.44 -12.63
N LEU A 113 -3.42 -4.43 -13.01
CA LEU A 113 -2.42 -3.50 -12.50
C LEU A 113 -2.27 -2.35 -13.49
N ILE A 114 -2.21 -1.13 -12.98
CA ILE A 114 -1.99 0.07 -13.79
C ILE A 114 -0.74 0.78 -13.26
N VAL A 115 0.23 0.99 -14.16
CA VAL A 115 1.44 1.74 -13.83
C VAL A 115 1.16 3.23 -14.02
N HIS A 116 1.27 4.01 -12.96
CA HIS A 116 1.16 5.47 -13.02
C HIS A 116 2.53 6.07 -13.34
N ARG A 117 2.54 6.92 -14.34
CA ARG A 117 3.78 7.55 -14.84
C ARG A 117 3.78 9.05 -14.58
#